data_437efede10caa6b426d9f9d175fa76b4
#
_entry.id   437efede10caa6b426d9f9d175fa76b4
#
_cell.length_a   1.000
_cell.length_b   1.000
_cell.length_c   1.000
_cell.angle_alpha   90.00
_cell.angle_beta   90.00
_cell.angle_gamma   90.00
#
_symmetry.space_group_name_H-M   'P 1'
#
loop_
_entity.id
_entity.type
_entity.pdbx_description
1 polymer ?
#
loop_
_entity_poly.entity_id
_entity_poly.type
_entity_poly.pdbx_seq_one_letter_code
_entity_poly.pdbx_strand_id
1 'polypeptide(L)'
;MKTYRIFYSILFLTLLSACELRMAPTEYWSKLFRTQTDSSYYQGKSESLTNKIAKDIEEYEINKITVMDFVDEGNRTSILGEYLSSRVVEAFTERTLFQDRIFHVTQKGEVNEVLQQLNLQHNYLYAKKDLKALGESLNSQAILTGKITDLGTNIDMHLTLTDVGTGEVISSATQHLKRTRFAVEMLRQH
;
A
#
# COMPACT_ATOMS: atom_id res chain seq x y z
N MET A 1 33.61 66.89 -5.95
CA MET A 1 32.51 66.51 -5.05
C MET A 1 31.31 65.84 -5.74
N LYS A 2 31.19 65.77 -7.04
CA LYS A 2 30.07 65.09 -7.75
C LYS A 2 30.28 63.61 -7.99
N THR A 3 31.49 63.13 -8.04
CA THR A 3 31.85 61.70 -8.33
C THR A 3 31.56 60.75 -7.16
N TYR A 4 31.67 61.20 -5.92
CA TYR A 4 31.38 60.34 -4.75
C TYR A 4 29.89 60.03 -4.56
N ARG A 5 28.99 60.93 -5.02
CA ARG A 5 27.54 60.69 -4.92
C ARG A 5 27.04 59.55 -5.84
N ILE A 6 27.68 59.44 -6.99
CA ILE A 6 27.34 58.37 -7.94
C ILE A 6 27.81 57.00 -7.41
N PHE A 7 28.98 56.95 -6.76
CA PHE A 7 29.51 55.73 -6.18
C PHE A 7 28.66 55.16 -5.04
N TYR A 8 28.15 56.06 -4.17
CA TYR A 8 27.24 55.66 -3.08
C TYR A 8 25.86 55.19 -3.59
N SER A 9 25.34 55.77 -4.67
CA SER A 9 24.09 55.31 -5.28
C SER A 9 24.21 53.95 -5.92
N ILE A 10 25.32 53.62 -6.56
CA ILE A 10 25.56 52.33 -7.18
C ILE A 10 25.77 51.25 -6.10
N LEU A 11 26.49 51.58 -5.02
CA LEU A 11 26.72 50.66 -3.90
C LEU A 11 25.41 50.36 -3.15
N PHE A 12 24.48 51.34 -3.05
CA PHE A 12 23.18 51.13 -2.40
C PHE A 12 22.22 50.31 -3.25
N LEU A 13 22.27 50.40 -4.60
CA LEU A 13 21.50 49.59 -5.50
C LEU A 13 21.93 48.11 -5.51
N THR A 14 23.24 47.86 -5.34
CA THR A 14 23.74 46.46 -5.29
C THR A 14 23.44 45.75 -3.96
N LEU A 15 23.23 46.50 -2.88
CA LEU A 15 22.83 45.95 -1.58
C LEU A 15 21.34 45.61 -1.51
N LEU A 16 20.48 46.23 -2.31
CA LEU A 16 19.05 45.94 -2.37
C LEU A 16 18.75 44.67 -3.19
N SER A 17 19.57 44.34 -4.18
CA SER A 17 19.41 43.10 -4.96
C SER A 17 19.90 41.83 -4.24
N ALA A 18 20.65 41.97 -3.15
CA ALA A 18 21.12 40.83 -2.35
C ALA A 18 20.03 40.23 -1.42
N CYS A 19 18.94 40.97 -1.18
CA CYS A 19 17.83 40.47 -0.34
C CYS A 19 16.86 39.54 -1.07
N GLU A 20 16.74 39.60 -2.39
CA GLU A 20 15.84 38.71 -3.15
C GLU A 20 16.42 37.31 -3.43
N LEU A 21 17.72 37.17 -3.32
CA LEU A 21 18.40 35.86 -3.59
C LEU A 21 18.33 34.88 -2.42
N ARG A 22 17.73 35.22 -1.30
CA ARG A 22 17.73 34.39 -0.09
C ARG A 22 16.49 33.51 0.08
N MET A 23 15.47 33.66 -0.74
CA MET A 23 14.23 32.84 -0.60
C MET A 23 14.04 31.74 -1.66
N ALA A 24 14.82 31.72 -2.72
CA ALA A 24 14.62 30.75 -3.81
C ALA A 24 15.26 29.37 -3.68
N PRO A 25 16.34 29.14 -2.89
CA PRO A 25 17.00 27.83 -2.90
C PRO A 25 16.25 26.73 -2.14
N THR A 26 15.50 27.07 -1.09
CA THR A 26 14.92 26.07 -0.21
C THR A 26 13.71 25.36 -0.79
N GLU A 27 12.87 26.05 -1.55
CA GLU A 27 11.69 25.42 -2.19
C GLU A 27 12.07 24.56 -3.40
N TYR A 28 13.08 24.97 -4.16
CA TYR A 28 13.52 24.22 -5.34
C TYR A 28 14.23 22.92 -4.92
N TRP A 29 15.07 22.98 -3.89
CA TRP A 29 15.75 21.83 -3.33
C TRP A 29 14.78 20.90 -2.59
N SER A 30 13.77 21.41 -1.90
CA SER A 30 12.74 20.58 -1.25
C SER A 30 11.85 19.85 -2.27
N LYS A 31 11.66 20.41 -3.47
CA LYS A 31 10.96 19.71 -4.57
C LYS A 31 11.84 18.65 -5.26
N LEU A 32 13.16 18.86 -5.30
CA LEU A 32 14.11 17.86 -5.83
C LEU A 32 14.37 16.71 -4.84
N PHE A 33 14.34 16.99 -3.54
CA PHE A 33 14.41 16.00 -2.47
C PHE A 33 13.02 15.83 -1.84
N ARG A 34 11.99 15.51 -2.63
CA ARG A 34 10.75 15.02 -2.05
C ARG A 34 11.10 13.80 -1.23
N THR A 35 11.20 13.99 0.08
CA THR A 35 11.14 12.88 1.02
C THR A 35 9.84 12.18 0.75
N GLN A 36 9.93 10.98 0.20
CA GLN A 36 8.78 10.13 -0.03
C GLN A 36 8.06 10.03 1.31
N THR A 37 6.82 10.49 1.40
CA THR A 37 6.02 10.34 2.62
C THR A 37 5.83 8.84 2.87
N ASP A 38 5.72 8.43 4.12
CA ASP A 38 5.47 7.02 4.44
C ASP A 38 4.25 6.49 3.68
N SER A 39 3.20 7.30 3.53
CA SER A 39 2.01 6.94 2.76
C SER A 39 2.33 6.62 1.30
N SER A 40 3.06 7.50 0.59
CA SER A 40 3.42 7.26 -0.82
C SER A 40 4.39 6.09 -0.99
N TYR A 41 5.22 5.84 0.00
CA TYR A 41 6.10 4.68 0.03
C TYR A 41 5.30 3.37 0.09
N TYR A 42 4.36 3.25 1.04
CA TYR A 42 3.54 2.06 1.18
C TYR A 42 2.57 1.86 0.01
N GLN A 43 2.03 2.95 -0.54
CA GLN A 43 1.23 2.91 -1.75
C GLN A 43 2.03 2.29 -2.91
N GLY A 44 3.22 2.80 -3.23
CA GLY A 44 4.05 2.26 -4.30
C GLY A 44 4.47 0.80 -4.08
N LYS A 45 4.64 0.38 -2.81
CA LYS A 45 4.93 -1.02 -2.47
C LYS A 45 3.72 -1.93 -2.66
N SER A 46 2.53 -1.49 -2.26
CA SER A 46 1.28 -2.21 -2.48
C SER A 46 0.96 -2.33 -3.97
N GLU A 47 1.10 -1.25 -4.74
CA GLU A 47 0.96 -1.27 -6.20
C GLU A 47 1.91 -2.26 -6.88
N SER A 48 3.17 -2.31 -6.44
CA SER A 48 4.16 -3.27 -6.98
C SER A 48 3.75 -4.72 -6.74
N LEU A 49 3.21 -5.04 -5.55
CA LEU A 49 2.68 -6.39 -5.25
C LEU A 49 1.41 -6.70 -6.04
N THR A 50 0.47 -5.75 -6.07
CA THR A 50 -0.78 -5.88 -6.82
C THR A 50 -0.51 -6.15 -8.30
N ASN A 51 0.54 -5.51 -8.87
CA ASN A 51 0.96 -5.73 -10.26
C ASN A 51 1.41 -7.15 -10.55
N LYS A 52 2.07 -7.79 -9.60
CA LYS A 52 2.52 -9.18 -9.75
C LYS A 52 1.33 -10.14 -9.75
N ILE A 53 0.41 -9.95 -8.79
CA ILE A 53 -0.77 -10.81 -8.63
C ILE A 53 -1.81 -10.58 -9.72
N ALA A 54 -1.94 -9.34 -10.21
CA ALA A 54 -2.93 -8.98 -11.23
C ALA A 54 -2.72 -9.75 -12.55
N LYS A 55 -1.49 -10.09 -12.90
CA LYS A 55 -1.20 -10.91 -14.08
C LYS A 55 -1.83 -12.30 -13.98
N ASP A 56 -1.69 -12.92 -12.82
CA ASP A 56 -2.24 -14.25 -12.59
C ASP A 56 -3.78 -14.21 -12.50
N ILE A 57 -4.34 -13.13 -11.90
CA ILE A 57 -5.80 -12.88 -11.92
C ILE A 57 -6.33 -12.81 -13.36
N GLU A 58 -5.59 -12.18 -14.25
CA GLU A 58 -5.94 -12.06 -15.66
C GLU A 58 -5.82 -13.40 -16.39
N GLU A 59 -4.72 -14.14 -16.17
CA GLU A 59 -4.46 -15.45 -16.78
C GLU A 59 -5.50 -16.49 -16.35
N TYR A 60 -5.95 -16.46 -15.09
CA TYR A 60 -6.98 -17.36 -14.56
C TYR A 60 -8.42 -16.85 -14.75
N GLU A 61 -8.61 -15.75 -15.47
CA GLU A 61 -9.92 -15.16 -15.79
C GLU A 61 -10.79 -14.85 -14.53
N ILE A 62 -10.15 -14.49 -13.42
CA ILE A 62 -10.84 -14.20 -12.17
C ILE A 62 -11.52 -12.83 -12.27
N ASN A 63 -12.83 -12.76 -12.03
CA ASN A 63 -13.62 -11.54 -12.12
C ASN A 63 -13.96 -10.91 -10.76
N LYS A 64 -13.92 -11.69 -9.68
CA LYS A 64 -14.15 -11.17 -8.32
C LYS A 64 -13.21 -11.81 -7.33
N ILE A 65 -12.53 -10.98 -6.55
CA ILE A 65 -11.67 -11.39 -5.44
C ILE A 65 -12.16 -10.79 -4.11
N THR A 66 -11.80 -11.45 -3.02
CA THR A 66 -11.88 -10.91 -1.67
C THR A 66 -10.47 -10.68 -1.14
N VAL A 67 -10.21 -9.49 -0.60
CA VAL A 67 -8.96 -9.17 0.09
C VAL A 67 -9.21 -9.22 1.59
N MET A 68 -8.48 -10.07 2.29
CA MET A 68 -8.53 -10.19 3.74
C MET A 68 -7.60 -9.15 4.39
N ASP A 69 -7.88 -8.73 5.62
CA ASP A 69 -6.90 -7.95 6.37
C ASP A 69 -5.65 -8.78 6.64
N PHE A 70 -4.48 -8.15 6.52
CA PHE A 70 -3.22 -8.85 6.67
C PHE A 70 -2.90 -9.09 8.14
N VAL A 71 -2.38 -10.25 8.43
CA VAL A 71 -2.10 -10.70 9.79
C VAL A 71 -0.61 -10.75 10.10
N ASP A 72 -0.27 -10.69 11.37
CA ASP A 72 1.09 -10.91 11.87
C ASP A 72 1.44 -12.42 11.94
N GLU A 73 2.60 -12.75 12.49
CA GLU A 73 3.04 -14.14 12.67
C GLU A 73 2.13 -14.94 13.63
N GLY A 74 1.40 -14.24 14.50
CA GLY A 74 0.43 -14.83 15.44
C GLY A 74 -0.99 -14.92 14.87
N ASN A 75 -1.19 -14.66 13.57
CA ASN A 75 -2.51 -14.53 12.92
C ASN A 75 -3.41 -13.47 13.56
N ARG A 76 -2.83 -12.37 14.05
CA ARG A 76 -3.58 -11.24 14.58
C ARG A 76 -3.52 -10.09 13.59
N THR A 77 -4.65 -9.45 13.37
CA THR A 77 -4.71 -8.24 12.55
C THR A 77 -4.13 -7.06 13.32
N SER A 78 -3.17 -6.37 12.73
CA SER A 78 -2.57 -5.15 13.27
C SER A 78 -3.03 -3.92 12.47
N ILE A 79 -2.87 -2.72 13.02
CA ILE A 79 -3.15 -1.47 12.30
C ILE A 79 -2.36 -1.40 10.98
N LEU A 80 -1.11 -1.87 10.98
CA LEU A 80 -0.32 -1.95 9.75
C LEU A 80 -0.94 -2.92 8.74
N GLY A 81 -1.45 -4.06 9.21
CA GLY A 81 -2.11 -5.07 8.38
C GLY A 81 -3.37 -4.54 7.71
N GLU A 82 -4.23 -3.86 8.47
CA GLU A 82 -5.43 -3.21 7.95
C GLU A 82 -5.11 -2.09 6.95
N TYR A 83 -4.09 -1.30 7.25
CA TYR A 83 -3.66 -0.22 6.36
C TYR A 83 -3.13 -0.75 5.04
N LEU A 84 -2.26 -1.76 5.06
CA LEU A 84 -1.68 -2.34 3.86
C LEU A 84 -2.70 -3.11 3.02
N SER A 85 -3.64 -3.83 3.65
CA SER A 85 -4.74 -4.50 2.93
C SER A 85 -5.62 -3.48 2.21
N SER A 86 -5.93 -2.35 2.86
CA SER A 86 -6.69 -1.25 2.25
C SER A 86 -5.95 -0.62 1.06
N ARG A 87 -4.62 -0.45 1.13
CA ARG A 87 -3.81 0.03 -0.01
C ARG A 87 -3.81 -0.97 -1.18
N VAL A 88 -3.83 -2.26 -0.90
CA VAL A 88 -3.93 -3.31 -1.93
C VAL A 88 -5.31 -3.27 -2.59
N VAL A 89 -6.39 -3.13 -1.82
CA VAL A 89 -7.76 -2.97 -2.36
C VAL A 89 -7.84 -1.74 -3.26
N GLU A 90 -7.31 -0.60 -2.81
CA GLU A 90 -7.26 0.65 -3.59
C GLU A 90 -6.49 0.43 -4.90
N ALA A 91 -5.30 -0.20 -4.84
CA ALA A 91 -4.49 -0.48 -6.02
C ALA A 91 -5.21 -1.42 -7.02
N PHE A 92 -6.03 -2.36 -6.59
CA PHE A 92 -6.84 -3.18 -7.48
C PHE A 92 -8.02 -2.40 -8.10
N THR A 93 -8.64 -1.50 -7.35
CA THR A 93 -9.80 -0.71 -7.82
C THR A 93 -9.42 0.43 -8.75
N GLU A 94 -8.27 1.04 -8.55
CA GLU A 94 -7.78 2.15 -9.39
C GLU A 94 -7.16 1.68 -10.71
N ARG A 95 -6.98 0.38 -10.89
CA ARG A 95 -6.22 -0.12 -12.02
C ARG A 95 -6.97 -0.13 -13.33
N THR A 96 -6.31 0.50 -14.27
CA THR A 96 -6.57 0.40 -15.70
C THR A 96 -6.31 -1.00 -16.28
N LEU A 97 -5.66 -1.91 -15.56
CA LEU A 97 -5.36 -3.28 -16.03
C LEU A 97 -6.62 -4.11 -16.31
N PHE A 98 -7.74 -3.75 -15.70
CA PHE A 98 -9.02 -4.42 -15.91
C PHE A 98 -10.01 -3.56 -16.71
N GLN A 99 -9.54 -2.57 -17.48
CA GLN A 99 -10.40 -1.64 -18.22
C GLN A 99 -11.30 -2.34 -19.24
N ASP A 100 -10.86 -3.46 -19.77
CA ASP A 100 -11.60 -4.21 -20.80
C ASP A 100 -12.52 -5.30 -20.22
N ARG A 101 -12.55 -5.46 -18.89
CA ARG A 101 -13.37 -6.47 -18.23
C ARG A 101 -13.91 -5.98 -16.88
N ILE A 102 -15.07 -6.52 -16.51
CA ILE A 102 -15.68 -6.23 -15.21
C ILE A 102 -14.94 -7.01 -14.13
N PHE A 103 -14.19 -6.30 -13.29
CA PHE A 103 -13.46 -6.86 -12.15
C PHE A 103 -13.95 -6.21 -10.85
N HIS A 104 -14.18 -7.03 -9.84
CA HIS A 104 -14.72 -6.58 -8.56
C HIS A 104 -13.82 -7.02 -7.39
N VAL A 105 -13.71 -6.13 -6.40
CA VAL A 105 -13.14 -6.45 -5.09
C VAL A 105 -14.26 -6.34 -4.05
N THR A 106 -14.39 -7.36 -3.20
CA THR A 106 -15.39 -7.38 -2.12
C THR A 106 -15.15 -6.24 -1.13
N GLN A 107 -16.20 -5.57 -0.68
CA GLN A 107 -16.12 -4.50 0.30
C GLN A 107 -15.70 -5.04 1.68
N LYS A 108 -14.86 -4.32 2.40
CA LYS A 108 -14.36 -4.72 3.73
C LYS A 108 -15.48 -4.97 4.75
N GLY A 109 -16.56 -4.17 4.72
CA GLY A 109 -17.71 -4.36 5.59
C GLY A 109 -18.37 -5.73 5.38
N GLU A 110 -18.58 -6.13 4.12
CA GLU A 110 -19.15 -7.42 3.74
C GLU A 110 -18.25 -8.58 4.21
N VAL A 111 -16.93 -8.43 4.07
CA VAL A 111 -15.95 -9.43 4.55
C VAL A 111 -16.10 -9.64 6.07
N ASN A 112 -16.16 -8.57 6.83
CA ASN A 112 -16.27 -8.64 8.29
C ASN A 112 -17.59 -9.27 8.75
N GLU A 113 -18.70 -8.96 8.08
CA GLU A 113 -20.00 -9.56 8.38
C GLU A 113 -19.99 -11.07 8.13
N VAL A 114 -19.43 -11.51 6.99
CA VAL A 114 -19.35 -12.94 6.66
C VAL A 114 -18.43 -13.69 7.60
N LEU A 115 -17.27 -13.10 7.99
CA LEU A 115 -16.39 -13.70 8.97
C LEU A 115 -17.10 -13.93 10.32
N GLN A 116 -17.90 -12.95 10.78
CA GLN A 116 -18.69 -13.10 12.00
C GLN A 116 -19.75 -14.21 11.87
N GLN A 117 -20.47 -14.24 10.75
CA GLN A 117 -21.49 -15.27 10.48
C GLN A 117 -20.92 -16.68 10.46
N LEU A 118 -19.72 -16.85 9.90
CA LEU A 118 -19.05 -18.13 9.82
C LEU A 118 -18.23 -18.46 11.09
N ASN A 119 -18.18 -17.55 12.07
CA ASN A 119 -17.33 -17.64 13.26
C ASN A 119 -15.84 -17.87 12.90
N LEU A 120 -15.38 -17.14 11.87
CA LEU A 120 -14.00 -17.14 11.41
C LEU A 120 -13.31 -15.82 11.77
N GLN A 121 -11.99 -15.82 11.78
CA GLN A 121 -11.15 -14.63 11.93
C GLN A 121 -10.29 -14.45 10.69
N HIS A 122 -9.72 -13.25 10.53
CA HIS A 122 -8.68 -13.05 9.53
C HIS A 122 -7.53 -14.01 9.79
N ASN A 123 -7.08 -14.67 8.73
CA ASN A 123 -6.02 -15.66 8.82
C ASN A 123 -5.19 -15.62 7.52
N TYR A 124 -3.92 -15.96 7.64
CA TYR A 124 -3.06 -16.08 6.46
C TYR A 124 -3.41 -17.34 5.63
N LEU A 125 -3.75 -18.45 6.29
CA LEU A 125 -4.12 -19.72 5.64
C LEU A 125 -5.46 -20.20 6.20
N TYR A 126 -6.42 -20.42 5.32
CA TYR A 126 -7.70 -21.04 5.65
C TYR A 126 -7.69 -22.52 5.29
N ALA A 127 -8.36 -23.33 6.10
CA ALA A 127 -8.68 -24.70 5.69
C ALA A 127 -9.57 -24.67 4.44
N LYS A 128 -9.45 -25.65 3.56
CA LYS A 128 -10.22 -25.72 2.29
C LYS A 128 -11.72 -25.56 2.50
N LYS A 129 -12.28 -26.12 3.58
CA LYS A 129 -13.69 -26.00 3.93
C LYS A 129 -14.08 -24.54 4.23
N ASP A 130 -13.25 -23.84 5.01
CA ASP A 130 -13.52 -22.46 5.41
C ASP A 130 -13.32 -21.51 4.23
N LEU A 131 -12.29 -21.74 3.42
CA LEU A 131 -12.04 -21.01 2.18
C LEU A 131 -13.24 -21.09 1.23
N LYS A 132 -13.81 -22.30 1.07
CA LYS A 132 -15.00 -22.53 0.24
C LYS A 132 -16.22 -21.80 0.80
N ALA A 133 -16.47 -21.92 2.11
CA ALA A 133 -17.58 -21.22 2.77
C ALA A 133 -17.46 -19.69 2.64
N LEU A 134 -16.27 -19.12 2.82
CA LEU A 134 -15.99 -17.71 2.61
C LEU A 134 -16.27 -17.29 1.16
N GLY A 135 -15.72 -18.01 0.20
CA GLY A 135 -15.89 -17.68 -1.21
C GLY A 135 -17.34 -17.77 -1.68
N GLU A 136 -18.08 -18.77 -1.25
CA GLU A 136 -19.52 -18.92 -1.55
C GLU A 136 -20.34 -17.77 -0.92
N SER A 137 -20.09 -17.44 0.35
CA SER A 137 -20.80 -16.36 1.05
C SER A 137 -20.51 -14.97 0.47
N LEU A 138 -19.27 -14.74 0.01
CA LEU A 138 -18.83 -13.47 -0.58
C LEU A 138 -19.00 -13.45 -2.11
N ASN A 139 -19.46 -14.55 -2.71
CA ASN A 139 -19.52 -14.74 -4.16
C ASN A 139 -18.21 -14.36 -4.83
N SER A 140 -17.08 -14.84 -4.27
CA SER A 140 -15.71 -14.59 -4.76
C SER A 140 -15.09 -15.84 -5.36
N GLN A 141 -14.33 -15.68 -6.44
CA GLN A 141 -13.63 -16.77 -7.12
C GLN A 141 -12.29 -17.08 -6.46
N ALA A 142 -11.63 -16.05 -5.90
CA ALA A 142 -10.38 -16.22 -5.19
C ALA A 142 -10.31 -15.30 -3.95
N ILE A 143 -9.51 -15.71 -2.97
CA ILE A 143 -9.27 -14.96 -1.73
C ILE A 143 -7.80 -14.60 -1.66
N LEU A 144 -7.53 -13.31 -1.49
CA LEU A 144 -6.20 -12.77 -1.25
C LEU A 144 -5.97 -12.61 0.25
N THR A 145 -5.01 -13.34 0.77
CA THR A 145 -4.55 -13.24 2.16
C THR A 145 -3.16 -12.61 2.22
N GLY A 146 -2.80 -12.03 3.35
CA GLY A 146 -1.48 -11.46 3.56
C GLY A 146 -0.92 -11.72 4.94
N LYS A 147 0.40 -11.90 4.99
CA LYS A 147 1.17 -12.06 6.22
C LYS A 147 2.25 -10.99 6.30
N ILE A 148 2.40 -10.38 7.47
CA ILE A 148 3.42 -9.38 7.77
C ILE A 148 4.37 -9.97 8.80
N THR A 149 5.67 -9.96 8.48
CA THR A 149 6.74 -10.52 9.33
C THR A 149 7.78 -9.44 9.60
N ASP A 150 8.03 -9.13 10.88
CA ASP A 150 9.12 -8.23 11.30
C ASP A 150 10.42 -9.02 11.45
N LEU A 151 11.34 -8.88 10.50
CA LEU A 151 12.63 -9.55 10.51
C LEU A 151 13.71 -8.80 11.33
N GLY A 152 13.35 -7.69 11.99
CA GLY A 152 14.29 -6.87 12.77
C GLY A 152 15.08 -5.87 11.94
N THR A 153 15.40 -6.18 10.70
CA THR A 153 16.08 -5.29 9.72
C THR A 153 15.12 -4.67 8.73
N ASN A 154 14.14 -5.42 8.29
CA ASN A 154 13.06 -5.05 7.38
C ASN A 154 11.75 -5.73 7.81
N ILE A 155 10.66 -5.33 7.20
CA ILE A 155 9.35 -5.98 7.34
C ILE A 155 9.02 -6.62 6.00
N ASP A 156 8.67 -7.91 6.02
CA ASP A 156 8.21 -8.60 4.83
C ASP A 156 6.69 -8.64 4.79
N MET A 157 6.13 -8.26 3.65
CA MET A 157 4.72 -8.41 3.33
C MET A 157 4.61 -9.52 2.28
N HIS A 158 3.99 -10.63 2.65
CA HIS A 158 3.77 -11.77 1.78
C HIS A 158 2.29 -11.93 1.49
N LEU A 159 1.92 -11.94 0.21
CA LEU A 159 0.55 -12.12 -0.25
C LEU A 159 0.39 -13.47 -0.94
N THR A 160 -0.78 -14.07 -0.76
CA THR A 160 -1.16 -15.32 -1.41
C THR A 160 -2.58 -15.23 -1.93
N LEU A 161 -2.76 -15.48 -3.22
CA LEU A 161 -4.06 -15.59 -3.88
C LEU A 161 -4.43 -17.05 -4.01
N THR A 162 -5.55 -17.45 -3.43
CA THR A 162 -6.00 -18.84 -3.40
C THR A 162 -7.34 -18.96 -4.11
N ASP A 163 -7.46 -19.92 -5.02
CA ASP A 163 -8.73 -20.26 -5.69
C ASP A 163 -9.71 -20.89 -4.68
N VAL A 164 -10.93 -20.41 -4.67
CA VAL A 164 -11.97 -20.87 -3.73
C VAL A 164 -12.45 -22.27 -4.06
N GLY A 165 -12.57 -22.61 -5.35
CA GLY A 165 -13.11 -23.88 -5.82
C GLY A 165 -12.15 -25.04 -5.57
N THR A 166 -10.89 -24.85 -5.94
CA THR A 166 -9.84 -25.90 -5.82
C THR A 166 -9.13 -25.86 -4.48
N GLY A 167 -8.99 -24.68 -3.86
CA GLY A 167 -8.16 -24.42 -2.69
C GLY A 167 -6.66 -24.36 -3.03
N GLU A 168 -6.32 -24.23 -4.30
CA GLU A 168 -4.93 -24.13 -4.75
C GLU A 168 -4.45 -22.69 -4.77
N VAL A 169 -3.17 -22.49 -4.50
CA VAL A 169 -2.54 -21.18 -4.59
C VAL A 169 -2.31 -20.85 -6.07
N ILE A 170 -2.97 -19.80 -6.55
CA ILE A 170 -2.84 -19.30 -7.91
C ILE A 170 -1.60 -18.41 -8.04
N SER A 171 -1.39 -17.54 -7.04
CA SER A 171 -0.33 -16.55 -7.08
C SER A 171 0.23 -16.29 -5.68
N SER A 172 1.51 -15.97 -5.62
CA SER A 172 2.17 -15.58 -4.38
C SER A 172 3.24 -14.53 -4.66
N ALA A 173 3.29 -13.50 -3.86
CA ALA A 173 4.26 -12.43 -4.02
C ALA A 173 4.73 -11.88 -2.67
N THR A 174 6.01 -11.53 -2.60
CA THR A 174 6.62 -10.92 -1.41
C THR A 174 7.16 -9.53 -1.75
N GLN A 175 7.02 -8.61 -0.82
CA GLN A 175 7.56 -7.28 -0.88
C GLN A 175 8.26 -6.91 0.43
N HIS A 176 9.50 -6.45 0.32
CA HIS A 176 10.25 -5.92 1.46
C HIS A 176 9.89 -4.45 1.72
N LEU A 177 9.53 -4.17 2.95
CA LEU A 177 9.20 -2.84 3.46
C LEU A 177 10.33 -2.35 4.38
N LYS A 178 10.60 -1.05 4.35
CA LYS A 178 11.52 -0.43 5.31
C LYS A 178 10.95 -0.57 6.72
N ARG A 179 11.78 -1.05 7.64
CA ARG A 179 11.44 -1.11 9.06
C ARG A 179 11.59 0.27 9.69
N THR A 180 10.56 1.11 9.54
CA THR A 180 10.50 2.41 10.22
C THR A 180 9.95 2.25 11.64
N ARG A 181 10.26 3.19 12.52
CA ARG A 181 9.68 3.23 13.87
C ARG A 181 8.15 3.21 13.82
N PHE A 182 7.58 3.96 12.88
CA PHE A 182 6.15 4.05 12.66
C PHE A 182 5.54 2.69 12.25
N ALA A 183 6.15 2.00 11.28
CA ALA A 183 5.68 0.68 10.85
C ALA A 183 5.69 -0.35 12.00
N VAL A 184 6.75 -0.35 12.82
CA VAL A 184 6.85 -1.24 13.98
C VAL A 184 5.79 -0.93 15.03
N GLU A 185 5.50 0.35 15.24
CA GLU A 185 4.48 0.78 16.18
C GLU A 185 3.08 0.36 15.72
N MET A 186 2.75 0.57 14.45
CA MET A 186 1.48 0.11 13.85
C MET A 186 1.36 -1.42 13.83
N LEU A 187 2.47 -2.15 13.66
CA LEU A 187 2.45 -3.62 13.67
C LEU A 187 2.18 -4.19 15.07
N ARG A 188 2.54 -3.47 16.13
CA ARG A 188 2.31 -3.88 17.51
C ARG A 188 0.92 -3.55 18.06
N GLN A 189 0.18 -2.70 17.38
CA GLN A 189 -1.18 -2.30 17.76
C GLN A 189 -2.20 -3.22 17.07
N HIS A 190 -3.05 -3.87 17.86
CA HIS A 190 -4.07 -4.84 17.44
C HIS A 190 -5.45 -4.40 17.89
#